data_436b70c401950827d61e598fabb089cb
#
_entry.id   436b70c401950827d61e598fabb089cb
#
_cell.length_a   1.000
_cell.length_b   1.000
_cell.length_c   1.000
_cell.angle_alpha   90.00
_cell.angle_beta   90.00
_cell.angle_gamma   90.00
#
_symmetry.space_group_name_H-M   'P 1'
#
loop_
_entity.id
_entity.type
_entity.pdbx_description
1 polymer ?
#
loop_
_entity_poly.entity_id
_entity_poly.type
_entity_poly.pdbx_seq_one_letter_code
_entity_poly.pdbx_strand_id
1 'polypeptide(L)'
;RDRIYPISKITKPNPSIIIGSILFVIFTISIGFSKIPFSQEIVFIGSLSIIVYLLITLSSQLDAVSKRMLIGTAIIIFVFRAMPGVGPGASWFEIDILKFDQEFLSLLGLVASILTIFGIFVLRPLMENSSMSRLIIILSIAGSIFLLPSLGMFYGIHEFTSKITNGIVDARFIAIFNTALESPLGQVSMIPILAWIAQSAPSHLKATFFAVLALSLIHI
;
A
#
# COMPACT_ATOMS: atom_id res chain seq x y z
N ARG A 1 -16.17 30.37 0.34
CA ARG A 1 -17.51 29.85 -0.06
C ARG A 1 -17.74 28.57 0.72
N ASP A 2 -18.42 28.71 1.86
CA ASP A 2 -18.80 27.60 2.74
C ASP A 2 -19.75 26.67 2.00
N ARG A 3 -19.25 25.51 1.56
CA ARG A 3 -20.13 24.44 1.13
C ARG A 3 -20.72 23.82 2.38
N ILE A 4 -21.91 24.23 2.73
CA ILE A 4 -22.74 23.56 3.73
C ILE A 4 -23.04 22.17 3.15
N TYR A 5 -22.31 21.17 3.61
CA TYR A 5 -22.63 19.78 3.30
C TYR A 5 -23.96 19.47 3.99
N PRO A 6 -24.98 18.96 3.29
CA PRO A 6 -26.22 18.56 3.93
C PRO A 6 -25.88 17.54 5.01
N ILE A 7 -26.34 17.79 6.23
CA ILE A 7 -26.20 16.87 7.37
C ILE A 7 -26.79 15.53 6.90
N SER A 8 -25.94 14.52 6.71
CA SER A 8 -26.39 13.20 6.33
C SER A 8 -27.33 12.67 7.42
N LYS A 9 -28.51 12.18 7.03
CA LYS A 9 -29.40 11.49 7.98
C LYS A 9 -28.56 10.45 8.71
N ILE A 10 -28.59 10.50 10.05
CA ILE A 10 -27.92 9.53 10.91
C ILE A 10 -28.48 8.15 10.54
N THR A 11 -27.75 7.40 9.76
CA THR A 11 -28.11 6.02 9.44
C THR A 11 -27.81 5.16 10.66
N LYS A 12 -28.77 4.31 11.03
CA LYS A 12 -28.55 3.36 12.14
C LYS A 12 -27.37 2.48 11.81
N PRO A 13 -26.46 2.24 12.78
CA PRO A 13 -25.30 1.37 12.55
C PRO A 13 -25.78 -0.03 12.14
N ASN A 14 -25.13 -0.62 11.15
CA ASN A 14 -25.44 -1.98 10.71
C ASN A 14 -24.79 -2.99 11.69
N PRO A 15 -25.61 -3.78 12.43
CA PRO A 15 -25.09 -4.71 13.43
C PRO A 15 -24.13 -5.75 12.83
N SER A 16 -24.38 -6.19 11.60
CA SER A 16 -23.54 -7.18 10.91
C SER A 16 -22.11 -6.67 10.68
N ILE A 17 -21.94 -5.37 10.38
CA ILE A 17 -20.63 -4.76 10.19
C ILE A 17 -19.88 -4.68 11.52
N ILE A 18 -20.56 -4.26 12.59
CA ILE A 18 -19.96 -4.16 13.93
C ILE A 18 -19.54 -5.55 14.41
N ILE A 19 -20.41 -6.54 14.32
CA ILE A 19 -20.12 -7.92 14.73
C ILE A 19 -18.98 -8.49 13.89
N GLY A 20 -19.02 -8.32 12.56
CA GLY A 20 -17.97 -8.77 11.65
C GLY A 20 -16.60 -8.15 11.96
N SER A 21 -16.56 -6.85 12.28
CA SER A 21 -15.32 -6.16 12.67
C SER A 21 -14.78 -6.67 14.01
N ILE A 22 -15.63 -6.92 14.99
CA ILE A 22 -15.22 -7.49 16.28
C ILE A 22 -14.69 -8.91 16.09
N LEU A 23 -15.39 -9.74 15.34
CA LEU A 23 -14.95 -11.10 15.02
C LEU A 23 -13.60 -11.11 14.30
N PHE A 24 -13.41 -10.19 13.35
CA PHE A 24 -12.14 -10.03 12.66
C PHE A 24 -10.98 -9.75 13.64
N VAL A 25 -11.16 -8.80 14.56
CA VAL A 25 -10.13 -8.44 15.55
C VAL A 25 -9.84 -9.62 16.47
N ILE A 26 -10.87 -10.24 17.03
CA ILE A 26 -10.71 -11.39 17.94
C ILE A 26 -10.00 -12.54 17.22
N PHE A 27 -10.42 -12.87 16.00
CA PHE A 27 -9.83 -13.94 15.21
C PHE A 27 -8.35 -13.67 14.92
N THR A 28 -8.02 -12.47 14.41
CA THR A 28 -6.66 -12.09 14.03
C THR A 28 -5.71 -12.12 15.24
N ILE A 29 -6.16 -11.57 16.37
CA ILE A 29 -5.37 -11.56 17.60
C ILE A 29 -5.20 -12.99 18.14
N SER A 30 -6.28 -13.76 18.24
CA SER A 30 -6.23 -15.10 18.83
C SER A 30 -5.33 -16.05 18.02
N ILE A 31 -5.42 -16.04 16.70
CA ILE A 31 -4.60 -16.91 15.86
C ILE A 31 -3.18 -16.33 15.71
N GLY A 32 -3.02 -15.03 15.57
CA GLY A 32 -1.71 -14.38 15.42
C GLY A 32 -0.79 -14.58 16.62
N PHE A 33 -1.34 -14.64 17.84
CA PHE A 33 -0.58 -14.98 19.06
C PHE A 33 -0.51 -16.48 19.35
N SER A 34 -1.24 -17.31 18.61
CA SER A 34 -1.17 -18.75 18.77
C SER A 34 0.11 -19.29 18.15
N LYS A 35 0.69 -20.31 18.76
CA LYS A 35 1.85 -21.04 18.20
C LYS A 35 1.42 -22.19 17.25
N ILE A 36 0.29 -22.03 16.59
CA ILE A 36 -0.26 -23.03 15.68
C ILE A 36 0.57 -23.01 14.38
N PRO A 37 0.95 -24.17 13.83
CA PRO A 37 1.60 -24.21 12.54
C PRO A 37 0.67 -23.59 11.47
N PHE A 38 1.25 -22.88 10.51
CA PHE A 38 0.52 -22.13 9.47
C PHE A 38 -0.42 -21.04 9.99
N SER A 39 -0.08 -20.42 11.17
CA SER A 39 -0.90 -19.37 11.75
C SER A 39 -1.10 -18.16 10.81
N GLN A 40 -0.08 -17.81 10.01
CA GLN A 40 -0.15 -16.71 9.05
C GLN A 40 -1.14 -17.00 7.93
N GLU A 41 -1.11 -18.20 7.37
CA GLU A 41 -2.03 -18.64 6.32
C GLU A 41 -3.48 -18.73 6.85
N ILE A 42 -3.65 -19.21 8.07
CA ILE A 42 -4.96 -19.24 8.73
C ILE A 42 -5.49 -17.83 8.94
N VAL A 43 -4.66 -16.90 9.43
CA VAL A 43 -5.03 -15.49 9.58
C VAL A 43 -5.39 -14.89 8.23
N PHE A 44 -4.59 -15.13 7.20
CA PHE A 44 -4.86 -14.61 5.85
C PHE A 44 -6.21 -15.10 5.30
N ILE A 45 -6.44 -16.42 5.28
CA ILE A 45 -7.67 -17.02 4.75
C ILE A 45 -8.89 -16.57 5.56
N GLY A 46 -8.79 -16.57 6.89
CA GLY A 46 -9.88 -16.17 7.76
C GLY A 46 -10.20 -14.68 7.64
N SER A 47 -9.19 -13.83 7.63
CA SER A 47 -9.35 -12.38 7.44
C SER A 47 -9.98 -12.05 6.09
N LEU A 48 -9.48 -12.68 5.02
CA LEU A 48 -10.03 -12.53 3.68
C LEU A 48 -11.50 -12.96 3.62
N SER A 49 -11.85 -14.09 4.25
CA SER A 49 -13.22 -14.58 4.31
C SER A 49 -14.16 -13.60 5.00
N ILE A 50 -13.72 -13.01 6.12
CA ILE A 50 -14.49 -12.00 6.85
C ILE A 50 -14.66 -10.74 6.02
N ILE A 51 -13.60 -10.27 5.34
CA ILE A 51 -13.66 -9.09 4.46
C ILE A 51 -14.62 -9.32 3.30
N VAL A 52 -14.55 -10.49 2.65
CA VAL A 52 -15.48 -10.86 1.56
C VAL A 52 -16.92 -10.89 2.07
N TYR A 53 -17.17 -11.49 3.22
CA TYR A 53 -18.49 -11.48 3.85
C TYR A 53 -19.01 -10.07 4.10
N LEU A 54 -18.17 -9.18 4.66
CA LEU A 54 -18.53 -7.77 4.90
C LEU A 54 -18.79 -7.03 3.59
N LEU A 55 -18.00 -7.26 2.54
CA LEU A 55 -18.21 -6.68 1.22
C LEU A 55 -19.54 -7.14 0.60
N ILE A 56 -19.87 -8.42 0.69
CA ILE A 56 -21.15 -8.98 0.21
C ILE A 56 -22.31 -8.34 0.97
N THR A 57 -22.22 -8.29 2.30
CA THR A 57 -23.28 -7.71 3.16
C THR A 57 -23.47 -6.22 2.87
N LEU A 58 -22.38 -5.48 2.69
CA LEU A 58 -22.41 -4.07 2.33
C LEU A 58 -22.99 -3.86 0.93
N SER A 59 -22.59 -4.70 -0.03
CA SER A 59 -23.04 -4.60 -1.42
C SER A 59 -24.52 -4.94 -1.62
N SER A 60 -25.10 -5.74 -0.72
CA SER A 60 -26.54 -6.10 -0.80
C SER A 60 -27.48 -4.90 -0.57
N GLN A 61 -26.98 -3.82 0.04
CA GLN A 61 -27.72 -2.60 0.31
C GLN A 61 -27.58 -1.54 -0.80
N LEU A 62 -26.85 -1.86 -1.86
CA LEU A 62 -26.52 -0.94 -2.94
C LEU A 62 -27.29 -1.25 -4.20
N ASP A 63 -27.55 -0.21 -4.99
CA ASP A 63 -28.04 -0.34 -6.36
C ASP A 63 -26.98 -1.05 -7.25
N ALA A 64 -27.40 -1.55 -8.39
CA ALA A 64 -26.55 -2.35 -9.29
C ALA A 64 -25.29 -1.61 -9.75
N VAL A 65 -25.38 -0.30 -9.98
CA VAL A 65 -24.25 0.50 -10.44
C VAL A 65 -23.22 0.67 -9.33
N SER A 66 -23.65 1.08 -8.13
CA SER A 66 -22.80 1.25 -6.96
C SER A 66 -22.18 -0.08 -6.52
N LYS A 67 -22.93 -1.18 -6.60
CA LYS A 67 -22.42 -2.53 -6.33
C LYS A 67 -21.29 -2.91 -7.28
N ARG A 68 -21.46 -2.68 -8.58
CA ARG A 68 -20.41 -2.96 -9.59
C ARG A 68 -19.18 -2.11 -9.36
N MET A 69 -19.34 -0.85 -9.03
CA MET A 69 -18.23 0.05 -8.69
C MET A 69 -17.48 -0.43 -7.44
N LEU A 70 -18.19 -0.81 -6.38
CA LEU A 70 -17.58 -1.32 -5.15
C LEU A 70 -16.74 -2.57 -5.42
N ILE A 71 -17.34 -3.58 -6.06
CA ILE A 71 -16.66 -4.85 -6.34
C ILE A 71 -15.45 -4.60 -7.25
N GLY A 72 -15.61 -3.81 -8.32
CA GLY A 72 -14.51 -3.47 -9.22
C GLY A 72 -13.36 -2.76 -8.51
N THR A 73 -13.68 -1.77 -7.66
CA THR A 73 -12.68 -1.06 -6.85
C THR A 73 -11.97 -2.01 -5.89
N ALA A 74 -12.72 -2.87 -5.19
CA ALA A 74 -12.16 -3.85 -4.27
C ALA A 74 -11.20 -4.83 -4.96
N ILE A 75 -11.57 -5.35 -6.14
CA ILE A 75 -10.71 -6.26 -6.93
C ILE A 75 -9.42 -5.54 -7.36
N ILE A 76 -9.52 -4.33 -7.89
CA ILE A 76 -8.34 -3.57 -8.34
C ILE A 76 -7.39 -3.31 -7.16
N ILE A 77 -7.93 -2.87 -6.02
CA ILE A 77 -7.14 -2.62 -4.82
C ILE A 77 -6.49 -3.92 -4.34
N PHE A 78 -7.27 -5.00 -4.27
CA PHE A 78 -6.76 -6.30 -3.85
C PHE A 78 -5.61 -6.78 -4.75
N VAL A 79 -5.80 -6.78 -6.07
CA VAL A 79 -4.76 -7.21 -7.02
C VAL A 79 -3.53 -6.32 -6.92
N PHE A 80 -3.70 -5.00 -6.83
CA PHE A 80 -2.59 -4.06 -6.71
C PHE A 80 -1.78 -4.27 -5.42
N ARG A 81 -2.45 -4.59 -4.32
CA ARG A 81 -1.82 -4.78 -3.00
C ARG A 81 -1.30 -6.20 -2.78
N ALA A 82 -1.89 -7.18 -3.45
CA ALA A 82 -1.46 -8.58 -3.36
C ALA A 82 -0.12 -8.86 -4.08
N MET A 83 0.46 -7.86 -4.76
CA MET A 83 1.79 -8.00 -5.34
C MET A 83 2.83 -8.15 -4.21
N PRO A 84 3.57 -9.27 -4.16
CA PRO A 84 4.54 -9.49 -3.09
C PRO A 84 5.66 -8.47 -3.16
N GLY A 85 5.97 -7.85 -2.02
CA GLY A 85 7.20 -7.06 -1.84
C GLY A 85 8.39 -7.96 -1.56
N VAL A 86 9.59 -7.36 -1.51
CA VAL A 86 10.85 -8.07 -1.25
C VAL A 86 10.90 -8.63 0.18
N GLY A 87 10.06 -8.08 1.07
CA GLY A 87 9.95 -8.55 2.45
C GLY A 87 11.24 -8.44 3.27
N PRO A 88 11.36 -9.23 4.36
CA PRO A 88 12.55 -9.21 5.23
C PRO A 88 13.85 -9.61 4.53
N GLY A 89 13.77 -10.29 3.39
CA GLY A 89 14.93 -10.66 2.58
C GLY A 89 15.74 -9.46 2.09
N ALA A 90 15.09 -8.31 1.84
CA ALA A 90 15.79 -7.09 1.48
C ALA A 90 16.71 -6.60 2.60
N SER A 91 16.19 -6.52 3.83
CA SER A 91 16.99 -6.08 4.99
C SER A 91 18.15 -7.04 5.28
N TRP A 92 17.89 -8.36 5.16
CA TRP A 92 18.98 -9.33 5.27
C TRP A 92 20.05 -9.11 4.21
N PHE A 93 19.68 -8.92 2.96
CA PHE A 93 20.61 -8.66 1.86
C PHE A 93 21.42 -7.38 2.11
N GLU A 94 20.78 -6.30 2.53
CA GLU A 94 21.44 -5.03 2.84
C GLU A 94 22.45 -5.15 4.00
N ILE A 95 22.08 -5.85 5.06
CA ILE A 95 22.93 -5.98 6.27
C ILE A 95 24.00 -7.06 6.09
N ASP A 96 23.60 -8.26 5.67
CA ASP A 96 24.49 -9.42 5.67
C ASP A 96 25.34 -9.54 4.40
N ILE A 97 24.83 -9.11 3.26
CA ILE A 97 25.54 -9.19 1.97
C ILE A 97 26.23 -7.87 1.62
N LEU A 98 25.48 -6.77 1.58
CA LEU A 98 26.02 -5.45 1.22
C LEU A 98 26.80 -4.80 2.37
N LYS A 99 26.70 -5.35 3.60
CA LYS A 99 27.38 -4.86 4.80
C LYS A 99 27.06 -3.41 5.14
N PHE A 100 25.81 -3.00 4.92
CA PHE A 100 25.36 -1.68 5.34
C PHE A 100 25.25 -1.65 6.86
N ASP A 101 25.91 -0.65 7.46
CA ASP A 101 25.82 -0.42 8.89
C ASP A 101 24.52 0.30 9.27
N GLN A 102 24.20 0.27 10.56
CA GLN A 102 22.96 0.86 11.09
C GLN A 102 22.90 2.37 10.87
N GLU A 103 24.04 3.05 10.88
CA GLU A 103 24.12 4.49 10.64
C GLU A 103 23.70 4.81 9.20
N PHE A 104 24.23 4.08 8.24
CA PHE A 104 23.88 4.24 6.83
C PHE A 104 22.41 3.93 6.56
N LEU A 105 21.88 2.85 7.12
CA LEU A 105 20.43 2.51 6.99
C LEU A 105 19.54 3.60 7.59
N SER A 106 19.95 4.18 8.73
CA SER A 106 19.23 5.31 9.34
C SER A 106 19.29 6.56 8.47
N LEU A 107 20.42 6.83 7.83
CA LEU A 107 20.57 7.92 6.86
C LEU A 107 19.66 7.72 5.66
N LEU A 108 19.61 6.51 5.09
CA LEU A 108 18.69 6.18 3.99
C LEU A 108 17.23 6.43 4.39
N GLY A 109 16.83 6.01 5.59
CA GLY A 109 15.49 6.24 6.14
C GLY A 109 15.17 7.73 6.31
N LEU A 110 16.13 8.54 6.75
CA LEU A 110 15.97 9.99 6.85
C LEU A 110 15.80 10.63 5.47
N VAL A 111 16.67 10.28 4.52
CA VAL A 111 16.61 10.76 3.13
C VAL A 111 15.26 10.35 2.50
N ALA A 112 14.86 9.09 2.68
CA ALA A 112 13.58 8.59 2.20
C ALA A 112 12.40 9.42 2.74
N SER A 113 12.39 9.73 4.04
CA SER A 113 11.32 10.49 4.67
C SER A 113 11.23 11.92 4.13
N ILE A 114 12.36 12.60 3.97
CA ILE A 114 12.42 13.97 3.40
C ILE A 114 11.92 13.96 1.94
N LEU A 115 12.44 13.03 1.14
CA LEU A 115 12.08 12.93 -0.27
C LEU A 115 10.63 12.51 -0.50
N THR A 116 10.07 11.70 0.39
CA THR A 116 8.64 11.35 0.38
C THR A 116 7.78 12.59 0.55
N ILE A 117 8.09 13.44 1.54
CA ILE A 117 7.36 14.71 1.75
C ILE A 117 7.50 15.61 0.53
N PHE A 118 8.71 15.78 0.02
CA PHE A 118 8.96 16.57 -1.19
C PHE A 118 8.22 16.01 -2.41
N GLY A 119 8.21 14.68 -2.57
CA GLY A 119 7.51 13.99 -3.65
C GLY A 119 6.01 14.26 -3.68
N ILE A 120 5.36 14.36 -2.52
CA ILE A 120 3.93 14.69 -2.43
C ILE A 120 3.66 16.07 -3.05
N PHE A 121 4.50 17.07 -2.77
CA PHE A 121 4.34 18.42 -3.34
C PHE A 121 4.63 18.46 -4.84
N VAL A 122 5.71 17.83 -5.28
CA VAL A 122 6.13 17.83 -6.70
C VAL A 122 5.13 17.04 -7.57
N LEU A 123 4.63 15.91 -7.06
CA LEU A 123 3.71 15.05 -7.81
C LEU A 123 2.24 15.40 -7.63
N ARG A 124 1.94 16.39 -6.80
CA ARG A 124 0.57 16.89 -6.58
C ARG A 124 -0.15 17.24 -7.90
N PRO A 125 0.44 17.99 -8.85
CA PRO A 125 -0.22 18.30 -10.11
C PRO A 125 -0.57 17.05 -10.94
N LEU A 126 0.30 16.03 -10.88
CA LEU A 126 0.05 14.75 -11.53
C LEU A 126 -1.17 14.05 -10.92
N MET A 127 -1.28 14.07 -9.58
CA MET A 127 -2.42 13.48 -8.87
C MET A 127 -3.73 14.21 -9.14
N GLU A 128 -3.71 15.54 -9.19
CA GLU A 128 -4.91 16.36 -9.39
C GLU A 128 -5.44 16.31 -10.84
N ASN A 129 -4.54 16.23 -11.83
CA ASN A 129 -4.89 16.35 -13.25
C ASN A 129 -5.01 15.00 -13.99
N SER A 130 -4.73 13.88 -13.32
CA SER A 130 -4.76 12.57 -13.95
C SER A 130 -5.96 11.74 -13.49
N SER A 131 -6.50 10.93 -14.42
CA SER A 131 -7.47 9.90 -14.04
C SER A 131 -6.80 8.82 -13.19
N MET A 132 -7.57 8.18 -12.31
CA MET A 132 -7.07 7.12 -11.44
C MET A 132 -6.35 6.00 -12.20
N SER A 133 -6.95 5.54 -13.30
CA SER A 133 -6.35 4.49 -14.14
C SER A 133 -4.99 4.92 -14.70
N ARG A 134 -4.87 6.17 -15.16
CA ARG A 134 -3.60 6.72 -15.66
C ARG A 134 -2.56 6.80 -14.53
N LEU A 135 -2.94 7.26 -13.34
CA LEU A 135 -2.05 7.31 -12.19
C LEU A 135 -1.51 5.93 -11.82
N ILE A 136 -2.38 4.93 -11.70
CA ILE A 136 -1.96 3.56 -11.37
C ILE A 136 -0.97 3.03 -12.42
N ILE A 137 -1.25 3.23 -13.72
CA ILE A 137 -0.36 2.79 -14.79
C ILE A 137 1.01 3.50 -14.71
N ILE A 138 1.02 4.82 -14.59
CA ILE A 138 2.27 5.60 -14.50
C ILE A 138 3.08 5.18 -13.28
N LEU A 139 2.45 5.08 -12.11
CA LEU A 139 3.12 4.72 -10.87
C LEU A 139 3.62 3.27 -10.89
N SER A 140 2.87 2.35 -11.51
CA SER A 140 3.31 0.95 -11.66
C SER A 140 4.52 0.84 -12.57
N ILE A 141 4.51 1.52 -13.72
CA ILE A 141 5.64 1.53 -14.66
C ILE A 141 6.86 2.19 -14.02
N ALA A 142 6.69 3.38 -13.41
CA ALA A 142 7.77 4.09 -12.76
C ALA A 142 8.35 3.28 -11.60
N GLY A 143 7.51 2.70 -10.74
CA GLY A 143 7.95 1.82 -9.66
C GLY A 143 8.73 0.61 -10.16
N SER A 144 8.27 -0.04 -11.24
CA SER A 144 8.99 -1.17 -11.85
C SER A 144 10.36 -0.77 -12.38
N ILE A 145 10.48 0.40 -13.01
CA ILE A 145 11.76 0.91 -13.52
C ILE A 145 12.69 1.25 -12.35
N PHE A 146 12.17 1.91 -11.32
CA PHE A 146 12.98 2.33 -10.17
C PHE A 146 13.40 1.16 -9.27
N LEU A 147 12.75 0.01 -9.36
CA LEU A 147 13.19 -1.21 -8.70
C LEU A 147 14.45 -1.84 -9.38
N LEU A 148 14.76 -1.48 -10.63
CA LEU A 148 15.88 -2.08 -11.37
C LEU A 148 17.25 -1.89 -10.71
N PRO A 149 17.61 -0.75 -10.10
CA PRO A 149 18.87 -0.62 -9.40
C PRO A 149 19.00 -1.59 -8.22
N SER A 150 17.95 -1.76 -7.41
CA SER A 150 17.94 -2.74 -6.30
C SER A 150 18.08 -4.17 -6.82
N LEU A 151 17.35 -4.51 -7.87
CA LEU A 151 17.48 -5.81 -8.53
C LEU A 151 18.88 -6.02 -9.09
N GLY A 152 19.46 -4.97 -9.71
CA GLY A 152 20.82 -4.99 -10.22
C GLY A 152 21.86 -5.24 -9.12
N MET A 153 21.67 -4.65 -7.93
CA MET A 153 22.57 -4.91 -6.79
C MET A 153 22.52 -6.38 -6.36
N PHE A 154 21.35 -7.01 -6.39
CA PHE A 154 21.23 -8.45 -6.11
C PHE A 154 22.03 -9.31 -7.09
N TYR A 155 22.15 -8.89 -8.35
CA TYR A 155 22.96 -9.55 -9.37
C TYR A 155 24.41 -9.02 -9.44
N GLY A 156 24.87 -8.27 -8.46
CA GLY A 156 26.28 -7.82 -8.36
C GLY A 156 26.63 -6.62 -9.25
N ILE A 157 25.66 -5.86 -9.77
CA ILE A 157 25.94 -4.68 -10.61
C ILE A 157 26.81 -3.64 -9.88
N HIS A 158 26.70 -3.55 -8.56
CA HIS A 158 27.50 -2.65 -7.72
C HIS A 158 28.98 -2.98 -7.73
N GLU A 159 29.36 -4.25 -7.87
CA GLU A 159 30.76 -4.65 -8.01
C GLU A 159 31.31 -4.22 -9.36
N PHE A 160 30.53 -4.40 -10.41
CA PHE A 160 30.91 -4.01 -11.78
C PHE A 160 31.02 -2.49 -11.90
N THR A 161 30.05 -1.74 -11.43
CA THR A 161 30.08 -0.27 -11.48
C THR A 161 31.21 0.31 -10.62
N SER A 162 31.44 -0.26 -9.44
CA SER A 162 32.56 0.14 -8.57
C SER A 162 33.91 -0.04 -9.26
N LYS A 163 34.14 -1.15 -9.96
CA LYS A 163 35.38 -1.39 -10.73
C LYS A 163 35.58 -0.37 -11.85
N ILE A 164 34.57 -0.05 -12.61
CA ILE A 164 34.67 0.89 -13.74
C ILE A 164 34.83 2.33 -13.27
N THR A 165 34.22 2.69 -12.14
CA THR A 165 34.23 4.06 -11.62
C THR A 165 35.27 4.32 -10.54
N ASN A 166 36.24 3.40 -10.36
CA ASN A 166 37.25 3.47 -9.30
C ASN A 166 36.63 3.66 -7.89
N GLY A 167 35.54 2.94 -7.60
CA GLY A 167 34.87 2.95 -6.29
C GLY A 167 33.84 4.05 -6.09
N ILE A 168 33.59 4.92 -7.07
CA ILE A 168 32.61 6.02 -6.91
C ILE A 168 31.17 5.49 -6.90
N VAL A 169 30.84 4.60 -7.84
CA VAL A 169 29.49 4.02 -7.93
C VAL A 169 29.52 2.63 -7.30
N ASP A 170 29.58 2.61 -5.98
CA ASP A 170 29.52 1.42 -5.15
C ASP A 170 28.07 1.08 -4.71
N ALA A 171 27.91 0.07 -3.87
CA ALA A 171 26.59 -0.33 -3.34
C ALA A 171 25.90 0.79 -2.55
N ARG A 172 26.65 1.59 -1.79
CA ARG A 172 26.09 2.71 -1.01
C ARG A 172 25.57 3.82 -1.92
N PHE A 173 26.32 4.16 -2.96
CA PHE A 173 25.88 5.14 -3.95
C PHE A 173 24.59 4.69 -4.64
N ILE A 174 24.53 3.42 -5.09
CA ILE A 174 23.32 2.88 -5.75
C ILE A 174 22.15 2.86 -4.79
N ALA A 175 22.35 2.52 -3.51
CA ALA A 175 21.29 2.54 -2.51
C ALA A 175 20.73 3.95 -2.26
N ILE A 176 21.59 4.97 -2.15
CA ILE A 176 21.15 6.38 -2.02
C ILE A 176 20.37 6.82 -3.26
N PHE A 177 20.90 6.51 -4.46
CA PHE A 177 20.25 6.85 -5.72
C PHE A 177 18.88 6.17 -5.86
N ASN A 178 18.80 4.89 -5.52
CA ASN A 178 17.55 4.14 -5.52
C ASN A 178 16.53 4.72 -4.54
N THR A 179 16.97 5.02 -3.31
CA THR A 179 16.14 5.68 -2.30
C THR A 179 15.62 7.02 -2.81
N ALA A 180 16.43 7.80 -3.50
CA ALA A 180 16.04 9.08 -4.06
C ALA A 180 14.97 8.95 -5.16
N LEU A 181 14.98 7.88 -5.94
CA LEU A 181 14.00 7.61 -6.99
C LEU A 181 12.69 7.04 -6.45
N GLU A 182 12.77 6.09 -5.53
CA GLU A 182 11.59 5.35 -5.05
C GLU A 182 10.80 6.10 -3.98
N SER A 183 11.48 6.81 -3.08
CA SER A 183 10.83 7.44 -1.91
C SER A 183 9.74 8.44 -2.28
N PRO A 184 9.89 9.30 -3.30
CA PRO A 184 8.82 10.20 -3.72
C PRO A 184 7.56 9.48 -4.18
N LEU A 185 7.69 8.27 -4.73
CA LEU A 185 6.57 7.50 -5.26
C LEU A 185 5.81 6.72 -4.20
N GLY A 186 6.45 6.32 -3.11
CA GLY A 186 5.88 5.43 -2.12
C GLY A 186 4.53 5.93 -1.56
N GLN A 187 4.47 7.16 -1.09
CA GLN A 187 3.24 7.75 -0.56
C GLN A 187 2.29 8.25 -1.66
N VAL A 188 2.84 8.68 -2.79
CA VAL A 188 2.05 9.14 -3.94
C VAL A 188 1.21 8.01 -4.53
N SER A 189 1.63 6.77 -4.42
CA SER A 189 0.83 5.62 -4.85
C SER A 189 -0.37 5.37 -3.92
N MET A 190 -0.22 5.63 -2.63
CA MET A 190 -1.25 5.36 -1.63
C MET A 190 -2.35 6.43 -1.57
N ILE A 191 -1.98 7.71 -1.67
CA ILE A 191 -2.93 8.83 -1.58
C ILE A 191 -4.04 8.75 -2.64
N PRO A 192 -3.77 8.55 -3.94
CA PRO A 192 -4.81 8.42 -4.94
C PRO A 192 -5.73 7.22 -4.72
N ILE A 193 -5.20 6.09 -4.25
CA ILE A 193 -6.00 4.89 -3.96
C ILE A 193 -6.99 5.20 -2.83
N LEU A 194 -6.55 5.83 -1.75
CA LEU A 194 -7.42 6.23 -0.65
C LEU A 194 -8.47 7.25 -1.09
N ALA A 195 -8.07 8.23 -1.91
CA ALA A 195 -9.00 9.20 -2.50
C ALA A 195 -10.04 8.53 -3.40
N TRP A 196 -9.63 7.54 -4.18
CA TRP A 196 -10.54 6.78 -5.04
C TRP A 196 -11.54 5.95 -4.24
N ILE A 197 -11.10 5.29 -3.17
CA ILE A 197 -12.00 4.60 -2.22
C ILE A 197 -13.05 5.58 -1.68
N ALA A 198 -12.62 6.75 -1.21
CA ALA A 198 -13.52 7.75 -0.66
C ALA A 198 -14.51 8.32 -1.70
N GLN A 199 -14.10 8.44 -2.96
CA GLN A 199 -14.94 8.92 -4.07
C GLN A 199 -15.90 7.85 -4.58
N SER A 200 -15.49 6.58 -4.58
CA SER A 200 -16.31 5.45 -5.04
C SER A 200 -17.44 5.08 -4.07
N ALA A 201 -17.36 5.57 -2.83
CA ALA A 201 -18.32 5.26 -1.80
C ALA A 201 -19.59 6.13 -1.90
N PRO A 202 -20.80 5.55 -1.76
CA PRO A 202 -22.04 6.31 -1.60
C PRO A 202 -21.95 7.27 -0.42
N SER A 203 -22.56 8.45 -0.54
CA SER A 203 -22.44 9.53 0.47
C SER A 203 -22.82 9.12 1.89
N HIS A 204 -23.79 8.22 2.03
CA HIS A 204 -24.31 7.72 3.31
C HIS A 204 -23.52 6.54 3.90
N LEU A 205 -22.59 5.94 3.14
CA LEU A 205 -21.79 4.77 3.55
C LEU A 205 -20.28 5.00 3.45
N LYS A 206 -19.81 6.24 3.22
CA LYS A 206 -18.40 6.56 2.99
C LYS A 206 -17.48 6.01 4.08
N ALA A 207 -17.84 6.19 5.35
CA ALA A 207 -17.02 5.72 6.47
C ALA A 207 -16.91 4.18 6.48
N THR A 208 -18.01 3.47 6.24
CA THR A 208 -18.05 2.00 6.21
C THR A 208 -17.26 1.45 5.02
N PHE A 209 -17.45 2.04 3.83
CA PHE A 209 -16.69 1.67 2.64
C PHE A 209 -15.20 1.86 2.84
N PHE A 210 -14.83 3.03 3.38
CA PHE A 210 -13.43 3.33 3.65
C PHE A 210 -12.84 2.33 4.65
N ALA A 211 -13.55 2.04 5.74
CA ALA A 211 -13.09 1.09 6.75
C ALA A 211 -12.90 -0.32 6.16
N VAL A 212 -13.88 -0.85 5.42
CA VAL A 212 -13.81 -2.20 4.85
C VAL A 212 -12.70 -2.31 3.78
N LEU A 213 -12.58 -1.31 2.89
CA LEU A 213 -11.55 -1.32 1.86
C LEU A 213 -10.16 -0.99 2.42
N ALA A 214 -10.05 -0.14 3.46
CA ALA A 214 -8.79 0.13 4.13
C ALA A 214 -8.29 -1.07 4.94
N LEU A 215 -9.18 -1.86 5.54
CA LEU A 215 -8.80 -3.13 6.18
C LEU A 215 -8.12 -4.08 5.18
N SER A 216 -8.62 -4.15 3.95
CA SER A 216 -7.96 -4.94 2.89
C SER A 216 -6.58 -4.41 2.51
N LEU A 217 -6.28 -3.13 2.77
CA LEU A 217 -4.98 -2.51 2.50
C LEU A 217 -3.94 -2.80 3.60
N ILE A 218 -4.37 -3.12 4.81
CA ILE A 218 -3.49 -3.28 5.97
C ILE A 218 -3.03 -4.74 6.12
N HIS A 219 -3.85 -5.70 5.68
CA HIS A 219 -3.64 -7.14 5.94
C HIS A 219 -3.16 -7.95 4.72
N ILE A 220 -2.82 -7.30 3.62
CA ILE A 220 -2.15 -7.87 2.46
C ILE A 220 -0.78 -7.22 2.35
#